data_b1b9a04a4859d324e0d202f70a531975
#
_entry.id   b1b9a04a4859d324e0d202f70a531975
#
_cell.length_a   1.000
_cell.length_b   1.000
_cell.length_c   1.000
_cell.angle_alpha   90.00
_cell.angle_beta   90.00
_cell.angle_gamma   90.00
#
_symmetry.space_group_name_H-M   'P 1'
#
loop_
_entity.id
_entity.type
_entity.pdbx_description
1 polymer ?
#
loop_
_entity_poly.entity_id
_entity_poly.type
_entity_poly.pdbx_seq_one_letter_code
_entity_poly.pdbx_strand_id
1 'polypeptide(L)'
;DRTLRNITIGCGAKANGVERKDGFNITVASEIMAALCLADDLMDLKKRFGKMLVAYTYDDKPVYVHDLGIEGALAMVMKDAVLPNVVQTLEHNPVLIHGGPFANIAHGCNSVIATKACLELADYTVTEAGFGADLGAEKFLDIKCRLANLKPNAVVIVATIRALKQHGGIALEDLKEENVEAMLCLLYTSPSPRD
;
A
#
# COMPACT_ATOMS: atom_id res chain seq x y z
N ASP A 1 0.41 17.72 -0.95
CA ASP A 1 -0.79 17.22 -0.23
C ASP A 1 -0.98 17.85 1.14
N ARG A 2 0.09 18.19 1.88
CA ARG A 2 -0.04 18.79 3.23
C ARG A 2 -0.82 20.10 3.24
N THR A 3 -0.68 20.90 2.20
CA THR A 3 -1.41 22.18 2.04
C THR A 3 -2.91 21.98 1.81
N LEU A 4 -3.33 20.79 1.38
CA LEU A 4 -4.71 20.44 1.10
C LEU A 4 -5.40 19.67 2.23
N ARG A 5 -4.72 19.48 3.38
CA ARG A 5 -5.28 18.71 4.51
C ARG A 5 -6.39 19.43 5.26
N ASN A 6 -6.38 20.76 5.20
CA ASN A 6 -7.41 21.60 5.83
C ASN A 6 -7.82 22.67 4.81
N ILE A 7 -8.87 22.42 4.09
CA ILE A 7 -9.43 23.33 3.07
C ILE A 7 -10.90 23.58 3.34
N THR A 8 -11.41 24.68 2.80
CA THR A 8 -12.85 24.96 2.76
C THR A 8 -13.29 24.87 1.30
N ILE A 9 -14.29 24.07 1.04
CA ILE A 9 -14.86 23.85 -0.31
C ILE A 9 -16.30 24.37 -0.36
N GLY A 10 -16.84 24.52 -1.58
CA GLY A 10 -18.18 25.07 -1.78
C GLY A 10 -18.27 26.59 -1.62
N CYS A 11 -17.12 27.29 -1.55
CA CYS A 11 -17.08 28.76 -1.40
C CYS A 11 -17.53 29.49 -2.67
N GLY A 12 -18.12 30.67 -2.49
CA GLY A 12 -18.51 31.56 -3.58
C GLY A 12 -19.94 31.34 -4.07
N ALA A 13 -20.13 31.06 -5.37
CA ALA A 13 -21.46 30.96 -5.96
C ALA A 13 -22.22 29.71 -5.51
N LYS A 14 -23.55 29.79 -5.43
CA LYS A 14 -24.43 28.66 -5.07
C LYS A 14 -24.18 27.40 -5.92
N ALA A 15 -23.74 27.55 -7.17
CA ALA A 15 -23.38 26.45 -8.05
C ALA A 15 -22.18 25.62 -7.56
N ASN A 16 -21.35 26.16 -6.68
CA ASN A 16 -20.19 25.48 -6.09
C ASN A 16 -20.57 24.53 -4.92
N GLY A 17 -21.86 24.45 -4.58
CA GLY A 17 -22.37 23.61 -3.51
C GLY A 17 -22.43 24.33 -2.15
N VAL A 18 -22.40 23.57 -1.08
CA VAL A 18 -22.47 24.06 0.29
C VAL A 18 -21.05 24.24 0.84
N GLU A 19 -20.82 25.43 1.43
CA GLU A 19 -19.54 25.68 2.10
C GLU A 19 -19.34 24.73 3.29
N ARG A 20 -18.21 24.00 3.27
CA ARG A 20 -17.85 23.06 4.33
C ARG A 20 -16.35 22.87 4.41
N LYS A 21 -15.89 22.45 5.59
CA LYS A 21 -14.51 21.99 5.76
C LYS A 21 -14.32 20.63 5.15
N ASP A 22 -13.19 20.44 4.52
CA ASP A 22 -12.79 19.19 3.86
C ASP A 22 -11.28 19.05 3.88
N GLY A 23 -10.73 17.98 3.31
CA GLY A 23 -9.30 17.82 3.22
C GLY A 23 -8.89 16.59 2.42
N PHE A 24 -7.63 16.61 2.00
CA PHE A 24 -6.98 15.49 1.34
C PHE A 24 -5.80 15.02 2.18
N ASN A 25 -5.65 13.71 2.40
CA ASN A 25 -4.52 13.15 3.13
C ASN A 25 -3.28 13.07 2.24
N ILE A 26 -3.28 12.11 1.33
CA ILE A 26 -2.19 11.89 0.38
C ILE A 26 -2.73 11.13 -0.83
N THR A 27 -2.21 11.40 -2.02
CA THR A 27 -2.70 10.81 -3.28
C THR A 27 -2.64 9.29 -3.27
N VAL A 28 -1.58 8.70 -2.72
CA VAL A 28 -1.40 7.23 -2.62
C VAL A 28 -2.33 6.57 -1.59
N ALA A 29 -2.98 7.34 -0.72
CA ALA A 29 -3.96 6.85 0.25
C ALA A 29 -5.36 6.81 -0.37
N SER A 30 -5.50 6.38 -1.60
CA SER A 30 -6.77 6.24 -2.29
C SER A 30 -7.14 4.77 -2.50
N GLU A 31 -8.43 4.48 -2.52
CA GLU A 31 -8.93 3.14 -2.88
C GLU A 31 -8.54 2.75 -4.31
N ILE A 32 -8.42 3.73 -5.21
CA ILE A 32 -7.92 3.53 -6.58
C ILE A 32 -6.52 2.92 -6.57
N MET A 33 -5.60 3.42 -5.73
CA MET A 33 -4.25 2.88 -5.60
C MET A 33 -4.28 1.43 -5.08
N ALA A 34 -5.10 1.15 -4.07
CA ALA A 34 -5.26 -0.21 -3.55
C ALA A 34 -5.83 -1.16 -4.60
N ALA A 35 -6.84 -0.74 -5.34
CA ALA A 35 -7.45 -1.51 -6.43
C ALA A 35 -6.43 -1.80 -7.56
N LEU A 36 -5.64 -0.78 -7.96
CA LEU A 36 -4.57 -0.92 -8.97
C LEU A 36 -3.54 -1.99 -8.55
N CYS A 37 -3.10 -1.94 -7.29
CA CYS A 37 -2.07 -2.85 -6.80
C CYS A 37 -2.54 -4.30 -6.65
N LEU A 38 -3.84 -4.54 -6.57
CA LEU A 38 -4.42 -5.88 -6.46
C LEU A 38 -5.00 -6.39 -7.80
N ALA A 39 -5.03 -5.57 -8.83
CA ALA A 39 -5.53 -5.97 -10.14
C ALA A 39 -4.54 -6.87 -10.89
N ASP A 40 -5.08 -7.79 -11.69
CA ASP A 40 -4.30 -8.63 -12.61
C ASP A 40 -4.07 -7.96 -13.96
N ASP A 41 -5.02 -7.15 -14.40
CA ASP A 41 -4.96 -6.40 -15.67
C ASP A 41 -5.93 -5.21 -15.65
N LEU A 42 -5.98 -4.46 -16.77
CA LEU A 42 -6.86 -3.29 -16.91
C LEU A 42 -8.35 -3.65 -16.82
N MET A 43 -8.75 -4.82 -17.29
CA MET A 43 -10.15 -5.25 -17.25
C MET A 43 -10.57 -5.69 -15.84
N ASP A 44 -9.67 -6.33 -15.10
CA ASP A 44 -9.88 -6.62 -13.69
C ASP A 44 -9.92 -5.34 -12.86
N LEU A 45 -9.03 -4.38 -13.15
CA LEU A 45 -9.04 -3.06 -12.53
C LEU A 45 -10.39 -2.34 -12.74
N LYS A 46 -10.92 -2.35 -13.97
CA LYS A 46 -12.25 -1.80 -14.27
C LYS A 46 -13.34 -2.46 -13.42
N LYS A 47 -13.32 -3.79 -13.29
CA LYS A 47 -14.29 -4.52 -12.44
C LYS A 47 -14.18 -4.13 -10.98
N ARG A 48 -12.95 -3.93 -10.47
CA ARG A 48 -12.70 -3.49 -9.10
C ARG A 48 -13.24 -2.09 -8.87
N PHE A 49 -13.01 -1.17 -9.81
CA PHE A 49 -13.59 0.19 -9.74
C PHE A 49 -15.10 0.15 -9.65
N GLY A 50 -15.77 -0.68 -10.45
CA GLY A 50 -17.22 -0.81 -10.40
C GLY A 50 -17.78 -1.17 -9.02
N LYS A 51 -16.98 -1.85 -8.17
CA LYS A 51 -17.37 -2.28 -6.81
C LYS A 51 -17.08 -1.25 -5.72
N MET A 52 -16.42 -0.14 -6.04
CA MET A 52 -16.08 0.90 -5.06
C MET A 52 -17.35 1.60 -4.60
N LEU A 53 -17.54 1.67 -3.28
CA LEU A 53 -18.64 2.38 -2.64
C LEU A 53 -18.35 3.88 -2.67
N VAL A 54 -19.26 4.68 -3.23
CA VAL A 54 -19.07 6.13 -3.37
C VAL A 54 -20.05 6.96 -2.54
N ALA A 55 -21.21 6.40 -2.23
CA ALA A 55 -22.25 7.12 -1.49
C ALA A 55 -23.30 6.18 -0.91
N TYR A 56 -24.23 6.76 -0.15
CA TYR A 56 -25.48 6.12 0.24
C TYR A 56 -26.64 7.00 -0.22
N THR A 57 -27.75 6.38 -0.61
CA THR A 57 -29.00 7.08 -0.86
C THR A 57 -29.60 7.60 0.44
N TYR A 58 -30.63 8.45 0.36
CA TYR A 58 -31.39 8.89 1.56
C TYR A 58 -32.09 7.75 2.29
N ASP A 59 -32.26 6.59 1.64
CA ASP A 59 -32.82 5.37 2.23
C ASP A 59 -31.72 4.38 2.71
N ASP A 60 -30.51 4.87 2.92
CA ASP A 60 -29.33 4.11 3.37
C ASP A 60 -28.90 2.95 2.45
N LYS A 61 -29.25 3.00 1.17
CA LYS A 61 -28.79 2.02 0.18
C LYS A 61 -27.41 2.41 -0.36
N PRO A 62 -26.46 1.47 -0.45
CA PRO A 62 -25.14 1.75 -1.00
C PRO A 62 -25.22 2.10 -2.49
N VAL A 63 -24.41 3.08 -2.90
CA VAL A 63 -24.23 3.48 -4.30
C VAL A 63 -22.78 3.21 -4.67
N TYR A 64 -22.59 2.41 -5.71
CA TYR A 64 -21.28 2.03 -6.20
C TYR A 64 -20.91 2.81 -7.46
N VAL A 65 -19.62 2.80 -7.82
CA VAL A 65 -19.13 3.39 -9.09
C VAL A 65 -19.90 2.82 -10.29
N HIS A 66 -20.24 1.53 -10.26
CA HIS A 66 -21.01 0.89 -11.32
C HIS A 66 -22.40 1.51 -11.51
N ASP A 67 -23.07 1.91 -10.44
CA ASP A 67 -24.38 2.55 -10.51
C ASP A 67 -24.31 3.92 -11.23
N LEU A 68 -23.15 4.55 -11.21
CA LEU A 68 -22.87 5.79 -11.92
C LEU A 68 -22.42 5.57 -13.37
N GLY A 69 -22.05 4.34 -13.75
CA GLY A 69 -21.59 3.99 -15.09
C GLY A 69 -20.25 4.61 -15.50
N ILE A 70 -19.37 4.94 -14.52
CA ILE A 70 -18.10 5.66 -14.76
C ILE A 70 -16.84 4.79 -14.65
N GLU A 71 -16.96 3.50 -14.35
CA GLU A 71 -15.83 2.58 -14.23
C GLU A 71 -14.97 2.50 -15.50
N GLY A 72 -15.59 2.68 -16.67
CA GLY A 72 -14.86 2.73 -17.94
C GLY A 72 -14.01 4.00 -18.09
N ALA A 73 -14.52 5.14 -17.66
CA ALA A 73 -13.77 6.39 -17.64
C ALA A 73 -12.58 6.32 -16.67
N LEU A 74 -12.79 5.78 -15.48
CA LEU A 74 -11.71 5.55 -14.49
C LEU A 74 -10.62 4.62 -15.06
N ALA A 75 -11.00 3.51 -15.69
CA ALA A 75 -10.05 2.60 -16.32
C ALA A 75 -9.26 3.26 -17.46
N MET A 76 -9.91 4.11 -18.24
CA MET A 76 -9.26 4.87 -19.32
C MET A 76 -8.20 5.84 -18.78
N VAL A 77 -8.49 6.55 -17.71
CA VAL A 77 -7.51 7.44 -17.05
C VAL A 77 -6.32 6.65 -16.51
N MET A 78 -6.56 5.44 -16.01
CA MET A 78 -5.54 4.60 -15.39
C MET A 78 -4.79 3.67 -16.36
N LYS A 79 -5.11 3.69 -17.65
CA LYS A 79 -4.57 2.73 -18.64
C LYS A 79 -3.03 2.68 -18.68
N ASP A 80 -2.38 3.82 -18.58
CA ASP A 80 -0.93 3.90 -18.61
C ASP A 80 -0.32 3.58 -17.22
N ALA A 81 -1.05 3.88 -16.15
CA ALA A 81 -0.65 3.57 -14.78
C ALA A 81 -0.67 2.06 -14.46
N VAL A 82 -1.35 1.25 -15.25
CA VAL A 82 -1.35 -0.23 -15.10
C VAL A 82 0.00 -0.83 -15.48
N LEU A 83 0.82 -0.12 -16.25
CA LEU A 83 2.13 -0.61 -16.69
C LEU A 83 3.20 -0.31 -15.64
N PRO A 84 3.93 -1.35 -15.13
CA PRO A 84 5.05 -1.12 -14.22
C PRO A 84 6.15 -0.29 -14.84
N ASN A 85 6.78 0.56 -14.02
CA ASN A 85 8.00 1.26 -14.44
C ASN A 85 9.21 0.34 -14.25
N VAL A 86 10.03 0.23 -15.28
CA VAL A 86 11.27 -0.54 -15.24
C VAL A 86 12.44 0.41 -15.04
N VAL A 87 13.23 0.17 -14.01
CA VAL A 87 14.46 0.91 -13.72
C VAL A 87 15.62 -0.07 -13.50
N GLN A 88 16.83 0.44 -13.45
CA GLN A 88 18.04 -0.36 -13.25
C GLN A 88 18.78 0.12 -12.01
N THR A 89 19.27 -0.81 -11.20
CA THR A 89 20.14 -0.51 -10.06
C THR A 89 21.55 -0.12 -10.54
N LEU A 90 22.39 0.39 -9.63
CA LEU A 90 23.79 0.66 -9.91
C LEU A 90 24.57 -0.60 -10.26
N GLU A 91 24.15 -1.75 -9.76
CA GLU A 91 24.72 -3.08 -10.07
C GLU A 91 24.09 -3.72 -11.32
N HIS A 92 23.35 -2.95 -12.10
CA HIS A 92 22.71 -3.38 -13.35
C HIS A 92 21.62 -4.44 -13.21
N ASN A 93 21.01 -4.55 -12.03
CA ASN A 93 19.85 -5.42 -11.83
C ASN A 93 18.55 -4.70 -12.21
N PRO A 94 17.58 -5.37 -12.86
CA PRO A 94 16.29 -4.76 -13.17
C PRO A 94 15.43 -4.63 -11.90
N VAL A 95 14.68 -3.54 -11.83
CA VAL A 95 13.70 -3.27 -10.77
C VAL A 95 12.39 -2.82 -11.39
N LEU A 96 11.29 -3.42 -10.99
CA LEU A 96 9.95 -2.96 -11.33
C LEU A 96 9.39 -2.10 -10.18
N ILE A 97 9.08 -0.84 -10.48
CA ILE A 97 8.43 0.07 -9.53
C ILE A 97 6.98 0.25 -9.97
N HIS A 98 6.04 -0.18 -9.12
CA HIS A 98 4.64 -0.12 -9.47
C HIS A 98 3.73 -0.12 -8.25
N GLY A 99 2.90 0.93 -8.14
CA GLY A 99 2.01 1.14 -7.03
C GLY A 99 2.76 1.61 -5.77
N GLY A 100 2.02 1.92 -4.72
CA GLY A 100 2.58 2.40 -3.47
C GLY A 100 1.51 2.57 -2.39
N PRO A 101 0.61 1.57 -2.17
CA PRO A 101 -0.39 1.67 -1.13
C PRO A 101 0.29 1.58 0.23
N PHE A 102 -0.11 2.42 1.17
CA PHE A 102 0.42 2.36 2.53
C PHE A 102 -0.16 1.18 3.31
N ALA A 103 0.68 0.48 4.07
CA ALA A 103 0.27 -0.69 4.86
C ALA A 103 -0.72 -0.36 5.98
N ASN A 104 -0.73 0.88 6.48
CA ASN A 104 -1.71 1.34 7.45
C ASN A 104 -3.10 1.66 6.84
N ILE A 105 -3.20 1.73 5.53
CA ILE A 105 -4.44 2.06 4.80
C ILE A 105 -4.88 0.88 3.93
N ALA A 106 -3.93 0.19 3.28
CA ALA A 106 -4.17 -0.92 2.37
C ALA A 106 -3.19 -2.07 2.64
N HIS A 107 -2.84 -2.86 1.64
CA HIS A 107 -1.95 -4.02 1.81
C HIS A 107 -0.45 -3.68 1.85
N GLY A 108 -0.04 -2.43 1.56
CA GLY A 108 1.28 -1.90 1.87
C GLY A 108 2.47 -2.42 1.06
N CYS A 109 2.25 -3.04 -0.08
CA CYS A 109 3.30 -3.56 -0.95
C CYS A 109 3.00 -3.26 -2.43
N ASN A 110 3.96 -3.50 -3.31
CA ASN A 110 3.81 -3.24 -4.74
C ASN A 110 2.67 -4.05 -5.38
N SER A 111 2.45 -3.84 -6.69
CA SER A 111 1.34 -4.45 -7.41
C SER A 111 1.52 -5.95 -7.65
N VAL A 112 0.41 -6.64 -7.83
CA VAL A 112 0.34 -8.03 -8.29
C VAL A 112 0.95 -8.15 -9.69
N ILE A 113 0.66 -7.21 -10.59
CA ILE A 113 1.18 -7.18 -11.97
C ILE A 113 2.72 -7.16 -11.96
N ALA A 114 3.33 -6.25 -11.20
CA ALA A 114 4.79 -6.17 -11.12
C ALA A 114 5.41 -7.44 -10.53
N THR A 115 4.82 -8.01 -9.47
CA THR A 115 5.33 -9.23 -8.85
C THR A 115 5.24 -10.42 -9.81
N LYS A 116 4.11 -10.62 -10.48
CA LYS A 116 3.95 -11.69 -11.47
C LYS A 116 4.92 -11.52 -12.64
N ALA A 117 5.08 -10.30 -13.15
CA ALA A 117 6.04 -10.02 -14.22
C ALA A 117 7.49 -10.35 -13.79
N CYS A 118 7.90 -9.99 -12.57
CA CYS A 118 9.21 -10.34 -12.06
C CYS A 118 9.41 -11.86 -11.96
N LEU A 119 8.41 -12.60 -11.51
CA LEU A 119 8.47 -14.06 -11.40
C LEU A 119 8.62 -14.76 -12.76
N GLU A 120 8.10 -14.17 -13.84
CA GLU A 120 8.25 -14.70 -15.21
C GLU A 120 9.59 -14.30 -15.84
N LEU A 121 10.21 -13.21 -15.40
CA LEU A 121 11.39 -12.63 -16.04
C LEU A 121 12.71 -12.97 -15.33
N ALA A 122 12.67 -13.47 -14.10
CA ALA A 122 13.88 -13.66 -13.30
C ALA A 122 13.85 -14.99 -12.51
N ASP A 123 15.04 -15.56 -12.29
CA ASP A 123 15.23 -16.77 -11.47
C ASP A 123 14.95 -16.49 -9.99
N TYR A 124 15.21 -15.26 -9.54
CA TYR A 124 14.96 -14.79 -8.19
C TYR A 124 14.20 -13.48 -8.20
N THR A 125 13.06 -13.45 -7.53
CA THR A 125 12.26 -12.25 -7.36
C THR A 125 12.25 -11.86 -5.89
N VAL A 126 12.72 -10.65 -5.59
CA VAL A 126 12.70 -10.06 -4.24
C VAL A 126 11.68 -8.94 -4.22
N THR A 127 10.77 -8.97 -3.28
CA THR A 127 9.74 -7.95 -3.10
C THR A 127 9.66 -7.49 -1.65
N GLU A 128 9.16 -6.30 -1.43
CA GLU A 128 8.88 -5.78 -0.09
C GLU A 128 7.54 -6.27 0.44
N ALA A 129 7.39 -6.21 1.76
CA ALA A 129 6.12 -6.39 2.45
C ALA A 129 5.61 -5.11 3.15
N GLY A 130 6.34 -4.01 3.06
CA GLY A 130 5.99 -2.69 3.61
C GLY A 130 5.94 -2.62 5.14
N PHE A 131 6.40 -1.52 5.74
CA PHE A 131 6.39 -1.26 7.18
C PHE A 131 6.98 -2.39 8.06
N GLY A 132 6.55 -2.46 9.33
CA GLY A 132 6.92 -3.54 10.23
C GLY A 132 6.26 -4.87 9.87
N ALA A 133 6.87 -5.97 10.31
CA ALA A 133 6.38 -7.32 10.01
C ALA A 133 4.98 -7.59 10.56
N ASP A 134 4.65 -6.99 11.69
CA ASP A 134 3.34 -7.03 12.35
C ASP A 134 2.20 -6.42 11.53
N LEU A 135 2.52 -5.59 10.54
CA LEU A 135 1.55 -4.94 9.68
C LEU A 135 1.72 -5.34 8.20
N GLY A 136 2.91 -5.09 7.65
CA GLY A 136 3.16 -5.27 6.22
C GLY A 136 3.30 -6.73 5.81
N ALA A 137 4.03 -7.55 6.56
CA ALA A 137 4.20 -8.96 6.24
C ALA A 137 2.87 -9.71 6.39
N GLU A 138 2.09 -9.44 7.43
CA GLU A 138 0.77 -10.02 7.64
C GLU A 138 -0.15 -9.72 6.45
N LYS A 139 -0.28 -8.45 6.05
CA LYS A 139 -1.10 -8.04 4.90
C LYS A 139 -0.58 -8.59 3.57
N PHE A 140 0.74 -8.67 3.40
CA PHE A 140 1.33 -9.28 2.21
C PHE A 140 0.91 -10.75 2.09
N LEU A 141 1.03 -11.52 3.16
CA LEU A 141 0.68 -12.94 3.17
C LEU A 141 -0.83 -13.16 3.07
N ASP A 142 -1.61 -12.45 3.88
CA ASP A 142 -3.04 -12.68 4.01
C ASP A 142 -3.89 -12.04 2.92
N ILE A 143 -3.44 -10.96 2.33
CA ILE A 143 -4.18 -10.27 1.26
C ILE A 143 -3.55 -10.58 -0.09
N LYS A 144 -2.33 -10.10 -0.34
CA LYS A 144 -1.72 -10.15 -1.67
C LYS A 144 -1.41 -11.56 -2.10
N CYS A 145 -0.76 -12.35 -1.25
CA CYS A 145 -0.37 -13.73 -1.59
C CYS A 145 -1.59 -14.61 -1.84
N ARG A 146 -2.62 -14.50 -1.00
CA ARG A 146 -3.86 -15.27 -1.19
C ARG A 146 -4.59 -14.87 -2.46
N LEU A 147 -4.75 -13.56 -2.70
CA LEU A 147 -5.48 -13.04 -3.86
C LEU A 147 -4.77 -13.39 -5.17
N ALA A 148 -3.45 -13.26 -5.22
CA ALA A 148 -2.65 -13.48 -6.42
C ALA A 148 -2.07 -14.91 -6.55
N ASN A 149 -2.38 -15.80 -5.59
CA ASN A 149 -1.84 -17.17 -5.48
C ASN A 149 -0.30 -17.19 -5.47
N LEU A 150 0.31 -16.26 -4.72
CA LEU A 150 1.75 -16.18 -4.52
C LEU A 150 2.17 -17.04 -3.32
N LYS A 151 3.32 -17.71 -3.45
CA LYS A 151 3.90 -18.56 -2.39
C LYS A 151 5.36 -18.19 -2.21
N PRO A 152 5.71 -17.30 -1.26
CA PRO A 152 7.09 -16.95 -0.99
C PRO A 152 7.91 -18.20 -0.58
N ASN A 153 9.13 -18.34 -1.12
CA ASN A 153 10.05 -19.43 -0.78
C ASN A 153 10.86 -19.10 0.48
N ALA A 154 11.09 -17.80 0.73
CA ALA A 154 11.85 -17.32 1.87
C ALA A 154 11.34 -15.95 2.32
N VAL A 155 11.54 -15.65 3.60
CA VAL A 155 11.26 -14.34 4.20
C VAL A 155 12.55 -13.82 4.83
N VAL A 156 12.91 -12.58 4.51
CA VAL A 156 14.07 -11.89 5.10
C VAL A 156 13.54 -10.81 6.03
N ILE A 157 13.88 -10.95 7.32
CA ILE A 157 13.54 -9.95 8.34
C ILE A 157 14.71 -8.98 8.46
N VAL A 158 14.45 -7.69 8.25
CA VAL A 158 15.43 -6.62 8.44
C VAL A 158 15.21 -6.00 9.82
N ALA A 159 16.09 -6.32 10.77
CA ALA A 159 16.08 -5.74 12.09
C ALA A 159 17.33 -4.89 12.33
N THR A 160 17.14 -3.57 12.47
CA THR A 160 18.27 -2.69 12.77
C THR A 160 18.52 -2.62 14.27
N ILE A 161 19.79 -2.46 14.67
CA ILE A 161 20.17 -2.25 16.08
C ILE A 161 19.37 -1.10 16.70
N ARG A 162 19.16 -0.02 15.93
CA ARG A 162 18.39 1.14 16.38
C ARG A 162 16.92 0.80 16.67
N ALA A 163 16.29 0.03 15.81
CA ALA A 163 14.93 -0.43 16.02
C ALA A 163 14.82 -1.36 17.25
N LEU A 164 15.76 -2.29 17.38
CA LEU A 164 15.81 -3.18 18.54
C LEU A 164 15.95 -2.41 19.86
N LYS A 165 16.83 -1.40 19.92
CA LYS A 165 16.95 -0.56 21.12
C LYS A 165 15.66 0.22 21.43
N GLN A 166 15.06 0.85 20.41
CA GLN A 166 13.84 1.63 20.57
C GLN A 166 12.68 0.78 21.10
N HIS A 167 12.47 -0.37 20.50
CA HIS A 167 11.44 -1.31 20.95
C HIS A 167 11.78 -1.98 22.30
N GLY A 168 13.08 -2.04 22.65
CA GLY A 168 13.56 -2.42 23.98
C GLY A 168 13.39 -1.34 25.06
N GLY A 169 12.70 -0.24 24.74
CA GLY A 169 12.33 0.81 25.70
C GLY A 169 13.31 1.98 25.78
N ILE A 170 14.29 2.07 24.88
CA ILE A 170 15.23 3.20 24.83
C ILE A 170 14.60 4.41 24.13
N ALA A 171 14.72 5.60 24.76
CA ALA A 171 14.23 6.84 24.17
C ALA A 171 14.96 7.19 22.87
N LEU A 172 14.28 7.92 21.97
CA LEU A 172 14.82 8.28 20.64
C LEU A 172 16.15 9.04 20.70
N GLU A 173 16.33 9.88 21.69
CA GLU A 173 17.53 10.68 21.96
C GLU A 173 18.74 9.83 22.35
N ASP A 174 18.49 8.70 23.05
CA ASP A 174 19.54 7.80 23.60
C ASP A 174 19.87 6.64 22.66
N LEU A 175 19.26 6.53 21.50
CA LEU A 175 19.48 5.41 20.57
C LEU A 175 20.92 5.31 20.04
N LYS A 176 21.72 6.37 20.16
CA LYS A 176 23.14 6.39 19.78
C LYS A 176 24.03 5.75 20.84
N GLU A 177 23.61 5.80 22.11
CA GLU A 177 24.35 5.21 23.24
C GLU A 177 24.30 3.68 23.19
N GLU A 178 25.37 3.04 23.62
CA GLU A 178 25.44 1.58 23.67
C GLU A 178 24.46 1.03 24.74
N ASN A 179 23.59 0.10 24.36
CA ASN A 179 22.70 -0.60 25.27
C ASN A 179 22.41 -2.01 24.74
N VAL A 180 23.26 -2.93 25.14
CA VAL A 180 23.21 -4.34 24.72
C VAL A 180 22.01 -5.06 25.38
N GLU A 181 21.68 -4.72 26.62
CA GLU A 181 20.59 -5.35 27.36
C GLU A 181 19.24 -5.10 26.70
N ALA A 182 18.92 -3.86 26.33
CA ALA A 182 17.69 -3.52 25.61
C ALA A 182 17.60 -4.20 24.25
N MET A 183 18.72 -4.36 23.55
CA MET A 183 18.77 -5.07 22.27
C MET A 183 18.52 -6.58 22.43
N LEU A 184 19.15 -7.20 23.43
CA LEU A 184 19.02 -8.64 23.70
C LEU A 184 17.60 -9.00 24.17
N CYS A 185 16.96 -8.15 24.95
CA CYS A 185 15.60 -8.35 25.43
C CYS A 185 14.65 -8.66 24.26
N LEU A 186 14.71 -7.91 23.17
CA LEU A 186 13.85 -8.13 22.00
C LEU A 186 14.28 -9.32 21.14
N LEU A 187 15.57 -9.61 21.04
CA LEU A 187 16.03 -10.78 20.29
C LEU A 187 15.54 -12.09 20.91
N TYR A 188 15.38 -12.13 22.25
CA TYR A 188 14.89 -13.30 22.96
C TYR A 188 13.37 -13.35 23.11
N THR A 189 12.68 -12.21 23.04
CA THR A 189 11.22 -12.15 23.22
C THR A 189 10.45 -12.06 21.91
N SER A 190 11.13 -11.86 20.79
CA SER A 190 10.48 -11.91 19.48
C SER A 190 10.04 -13.35 19.17
N PRO A 191 8.75 -13.61 18.93
CA PRO A 191 8.28 -14.94 18.58
C PRO A 191 9.02 -15.45 17.33
N SER A 192 9.70 -16.58 17.47
CA SER A 192 10.34 -17.23 16.34
C SER A 192 9.27 -17.88 15.46
N PRO A 193 9.38 -17.84 14.13
CA PRO A 193 8.46 -18.59 13.25
C PRO A 193 8.52 -20.12 13.42
N ARG A 194 9.28 -20.61 14.38
CA ARG A 194 9.47 -22.05 14.66
C ARG A 194 8.71 -22.56 15.87
N ASP A 195 8.03 -21.69 16.61
CA ASP A 195 7.24 -22.09 17.79
C ASP A 195 5.75 -22.26 17.43
#